data_02942e4291d759ae999ccbac2f768f88
#
_entry.id   02942e4291d759ae999ccbac2f768f88
#
_cell.length_a   1.000
_cell.length_b   1.000
_cell.length_c   1.000
_cell.angle_alpha   90.00
_cell.angle_beta   90.00
_cell.angle_gamma   90.00
#
_symmetry.space_group_name_H-M   'P 1'
#
loop_
_entity.id
_entity.type
_entity.pdbx_description
1 polymer ?
#
loop_
_entity_poly.entity_id
_entity_poly.type
_entity_poly.pdbx_seq_one_letter_code
_entity_poly.pdbx_strand_id
1 'polypeptide(L)'
;MPVIPDHKLVISGLLPVIPDPDRESNKYDMEKCIIVAISDNNAIGRDNALLWHLSEDLKFFRRTTLGCPVIMGRKTYESIGRPLPKRVNIVVTRGSEAPEGTLLAHSLDEAFALAAVSEDGQEPARSFIIGGGQIYSQALALVDRLIVTHVHTQIEGADTFFPEIDPQVWAVDNRSEMFTDPETGWEFEFVEYTRK
;
A
#
# COMPACT_ATOMS: atom_id res chain seq x y z
N MET A 1 -52.52 -11.99 -21.70
CA MET A 1 -51.38 -11.77 -20.82
C MET A 1 -50.14 -12.15 -21.59
N PRO A 2 -49.25 -11.22 -21.99
CA PRO A 2 -48.02 -11.58 -22.66
C PRO A 2 -46.90 -11.82 -21.62
N VAL A 3 -46.17 -12.89 -21.79
CA VAL A 3 -45.02 -13.35 -21.05
C VAL A 3 -43.82 -12.46 -21.42
N ILE A 4 -43.17 -11.84 -20.43
CA ILE A 4 -41.95 -11.08 -20.59
C ILE A 4 -40.77 -12.06 -20.58
N PRO A 5 -39.87 -12.06 -21.58
CA PRO A 5 -38.70 -12.92 -21.53
C PRO A 5 -37.61 -12.30 -20.69
N ASP A 6 -36.98 -13.12 -19.83
CA ASP A 6 -35.79 -12.89 -19.05
C ASP A 6 -34.61 -12.39 -19.92
N HIS A 7 -34.23 -11.15 -19.77
CA HIS A 7 -32.97 -10.66 -20.32
C HIS A 7 -31.82 -11.01 -19.36
N LYS A 8 -31.20 -12.16 -19.60
CA LYS A 8 -29.82 -12.40 -19.11
C LYS A 8 -28.90 -11.36 -19.73
N LEU A 9 -28.41 -10.44 -18.92
CA LEU A 9 -27.28 -9.57 -19.29
C LEU A 9 -26.05 -10.47 -19.44
N VAL A 10 -25.66 -10.78 -20.64
CA VAL A 10 -24.38 -11.37 -20.99
C VAL A 10 -23.37 -10.22 -20.95
N ILE A 11 -22.59 -10.11 -19.89
CA ILE A 11 -21.41 -9.25 -19.87
C ILE A 11 -20.37 -9.91 -20.77
N SER A 12 -20.30 -9.42 -22.00
CA SER A 12 -19.34 -9.82 -23.01
C SER A 12 -17.93 -9.52 -22.53
N GLY A 13 -17.07 -10.55 -22.58
CA GLY A 13 -15.72 -10.55 -22.04
C GLY A 13 -14.86 -9.37 -22.50
N LEU A 14 -14.39 -8.61 -21.54
CA LEU A 14 -13.15 -7.86 -21.71
C LEU A 14 -11.99 -8.85 -21.55
N LEU A 15 -11.32 -9.12 -22.66
CA LEU A 15 -10.01 -9.77 -22.64
C LEU A 15 -9.03 -8.82 -21.92
N PRO A 16 -8.10 -9.34 -21.09
CA PRO A 16 -7.08 -8.51 -20.48
C PRO A 16 -6.25 -7.88 -21.59
N VAL A 17 -6.14 -6.55 -21.58
CA VAL A 17 -5.23 -5.81 -22.45
C VAL A 17 -3.81 -6.17 -22.01
N ILE A 18 -3.10 -6.91 -22.85
CA ILE A 18 -1.68 -7.20 -22.66
C ILE A 18 -0.93 -5.88 -22.89
N PRO A 19 -0.13 -5.38 -21.93
CA PRO A 19 0.64 -4.16 -22.12
C PRO A 19 1.64 -4.32 -23.27
N ASP A 20 1.68 -3.35 -24.16
CA ASP A 20 2.65 -3.25 -25.24
C ASP A 20 4.07 -3.09 -24.66
N PRO A 21 5.04 -3.97 -24.95
CA PRO A 21 6.39 -3.88 -24.43
C PRO A 21 7.19 -2.67 -24.96
N ASP A 22 6.73 -2.00 -26.00
CA ASP A 22 7.39 -0.83 -26.61
C ASP A 22 6.78 0.51 -26.17
N ARG A 23 5.94 0.51 -25.13
CA ARG A 23 5.38 1.75 -24.57
C ARG A 23 6.50 2.52 -23.87
N GLU A 24 7.03 3.54 -24.54
CA GLU A 24 7.93 4.54 -23.95
C GLU A 24 7.42 4.94 -22.56
N SER A 25 8.33 5.04 -21.58
CA SER A 25 8.04 5.45 -20.19
C SER A 25 7.26 6.76 -20.23
N ASN A 26 5.93 6.63 -20.19
CA ASN A 26 5.02 7.75 -20.36
C ASN A 26 4.94 8.50 -19.04
N LYS A 27 5.00 9.82 -19.10
CA LYS A 27 4.90 10.81 -18.01
C LYS A 27 3.62 10.67 -17.14
N TYR A 28 2.82 9.63 -17.38
CA TYR A 28 1.54 9.30 -16.74
C TYR A 28 1.52 7.90 -16.11
N ASP A 29 2.68 7.27 -15.89
CA ASP A 29 2.72 6.00 -15.20
C ASP A 29 2.47 6.23 -13.70
N MET A 30 1.53 5.48 -13.12
CA MET A 30 1.17 5.59 -11.69
C MET A 30 2.38 5.33 -10.80
N GLU A 31 2.79 6.33 -9.98
CA GLU A 31 3.90 6.18 -9.02
C GLU A 31 3.56 5.11 -7.98
N LYS A 32 4.40 4.10 -7.86
CA LYS A 32 4.26 3.02 -6.89
C LYS A 32 5.01 3.38 -5.61
N CYS A 33 4.28 3.49 -4.51
CA CYS A 33 4.83 3.92 -3.24
C CYS A 33 4.71 2.83 -2.18
N ILE A 34 5.69 2.75 -1.28
CA ILE A 34 5.52 2.13 0.03
C ILE A 34 5.26 3.23 1.05
N ILE A 35 4.31 3.02 1.96
CA ILE A 35 4.13 3.83 3.17
C ILE A 35 4.19 2.92 4.39
N VAL A 36 5.06 3.26 5.36
CA VAL A 36 5.35 2.42 6.52
C VAL A 36 5.89 3.26 7.68
N ALA A 37 5.59 2.85 8.91
CA ALA A 37 6.28 3.34 10.11
C ALA A 37 7.21 2.24 10.64
N ILE A 38 8.46 2.58 10.92
CA ILE A 38 9.51 1.65 11.37
C ILE A 38 10.23 2.20 12.60
N SER A 39 10.65 1.32 13.50
CA SER A 39 11.56 1.66 14.59
C SER A 39 13.02 1.68 14.13
N ASP A 40 13.95 2.13 14.99
CA ASP A 40 15.40 2.13 14.69
C ASP A 40 15.96 0.74 14.37
N ASN A 41 15.32 -0.33 14.84
CA ASN A 41 15.66 -1.70 14.47
C ASN A 41 14.73 -2.31 13.41
N ASN A 42 14.10 -1.45 12.59
CA ASN A 42 13.20 -1.81 11.48
C ASN A 42 11.95 -2.64 11.89
N ALA A 43 11.60 -2.69 13.18
CA ALA A 43 10.40 -3.39 13.60
C ALA A 43 9.13 -2.66 13.14
N ILE A 44 8.12 -3.42 12.69
CA ILE A 44 6.84 -2.89 12.17
C ILE A 44 5.63 -3.56 12.80
N GLY A 45 5.79 -4.71 13.45
CA GLY A 45 4.67 -5.46 14.02
C GLY A 45 5.07 -6.55 15.00
N ARG A 46 4.07 -6.96 15.80
CA ARG A 46 4.11 -8.12 16.68
C ARG A 46 2.72 -8.73 16.75
N ASP A 47 2.62 -10.05 16.66
CA ASP A 47 1.35 -10.78 16.78
C ASP A 47 0.23 -10.25 15.87
N ASN A 48 0.59 -9.85 14.63
CA ASN A 48 -0.30 -9.23 13.63
C ASN A 48 -0.92 -7.89 14.09
N ALA A 49 -0.29 -7.18 15.02
CA ALA A 49 -0.68 -5.85 15.49
C ALA A 49 0.42 -4.82 15.26
N LEU A 50 0.04 -3.54 15.20
CA LEU A 50 0.98 -2.42 15.18
C LEU A 50 1.68 -2.30 16.54
N LEU A 51 2.92 -1.82 16.54
CA LEU A 51 3.76 -1.67 17.74
C LEU A 51 3.43 -0.41 18.54
N TRP A 52 2.74 0.55 17.93
CA TRP A 52 2.44 1.86 18.50
C TRP A 52 1.15 2.44 17.95
N HIS A 53 0.67 3.47 18.63
CA HIS A 53 -0.46 4.28 18.19
C HIS A 53 -0.03 5.75 18.24
N LEU A 54 0.55 6.24 17.15
CA LEU A 54 0.97 7.63 17.01
C LEU A 54 -0.09 8.41 16.24
N SER A 55 -0.79 9.31 16.92
CA SER A 55 -1.94 10.03 16.35
C SER A 55 -1.57 10.86 15.11
N GLU A 56 -0.40 11.50 15.11
CA GLU A 56 0.06 12.29 13.96
C GLU A 56 0.47 11.40 12.77
N ASP A 57 1.06 10.23 13.03
CA ASP A 57 1.38 9.24 12.00
C ASP A 57 0.09 8.70 11.33
N LEU A 58 -0.93 8.39 12.11
CA LEU A 58 -2.22 7.95 11.56
C LEU A 58 -2.91 9.04 10.72
N LYS A 59 -2.81 10.31 11.13
CA LYS A 59 -3.30 11.45 10.33
C LYS A 59 -2.48 11.60 9.05
N PHE A 60 -1.15 11.48 9.13
CA PHE A 60 -0.26 11.51 7.99
C PHE A 60 -0.58 10.40 7.00
N PHE A 61 -0.65 9.15 7.46
CA PHE A 61 -1.04 8.00 6.66
C PHE A 61 -2.38 8.24 5.94
N ARG A 62 -3.40 8.71 6.69
CA ARG A 62 -4.73 8.97 6.12
C ARG A 62 -4.68 10.01 5.02
N ARG A 63 -4.06 11.17 5.25
CA ARG A 63 -4.01 12.26 4.26
C ARG A 63 -3.20 11.90 3.02
N THR A 64 -2.11 11.12 3.20
CA THR A 64 -1.21 10.71 2.13
C THR A 64 -1.86 9.69 1.20
N THR A 65 -2.64 8.74 1.75
CA THR A 65 -3.25 7.65 0.97
C THR A 65 -4.68 7.91 0.52
N LEU A 66 -5.30 9.03 0.95
CA LEU A 66 -6.71 9.32 0.65
C LEU A 66 -6.93 9.49 -0.86
N GLY A 67 -7.93 8.79 -1.40
CA GLY A 67 -8.26 8.81 -2.82
C GLY A 67 -7.35 7.96 -3.70
N CYS A 68 -6.31 7.33 -3.13
CA CYS A 68 -5.39 6.48 -3.87
C CYS A 68 -5.68 5.00 -3.59
N PRO A 69 -5.39 4.09 -4.53
CA PRO A 69 -5.41 2.65 -4.28
C PRO A 69 -4.41 2.25 -3.17
N VAL A 70 -4.85 1.34 -2.29
CA VAL A 70 -4.00 0.76 -1.24
C VAL A 70 -3.91 -0.76 -1.44
N ILE A 71 -2.69 -1.27 -1.40
CA ILE A 71 -2.36 -2.68 -1.64
C ILE A 71 -1.79 -3.26 -0.34
N MET A 72 -2.35 -4.37 0.11
CA MET A 72 -1.96 -5.00 1.36
C MET A 72 -2.03 -6.52 1.29
N GLY A 73 -1.31 -7.21 2.15
CA GLY A 73 -1.47 -8.64 2.35
C GLY A 73 -2.72 -8.97 3.17
N ARG A 74 -3.24 -10.20 3.05
CA ARG A 74 -4.42 -10.67 3.77
C ARG A 74 -4.33 -10.46 5.29
N LYS A 75 -3.19 -10.77 5.93
CA LYS A 75 -3.01 -10.57 7.38
C LYS A 75 -3.12 -9.10 7.80
N THR A 76 -2.64 -8.18 6.97
CA THR A 76 -2.77 -6.75 7.22
C THR A 76 -4.23 -6.31 7.13
N TYR A 77 -4.97 -6.80 6.13
CA TYR A 77 -6.41 -6.56 6.04
C TYR A 77 -7.16 -7.08 7.27
N GLU A 78 -6.85 -8.30 7.71
CA GLU A 78 -7.45 -8.91 8.91
C GLU A 78 -7.16 -8.09 10.18
N SER A 79 -5.95 -7.54 10.31
CA SER A 79 -5.58 -6.65 11.41
C SER A 79 -6.35 -5.32 11.37
N ILE A 80 -6.57 -4.75 10.20
CA ILE A 80 -7.37 -3.51 10.01
C ILE A 80 -8.86 -3.79 10.24
N GLY A 81 -9.33 -4.98 9.87
CA GLY A 81 -10.69 -5.49 10.10
C GLY A 81 -11.78 -4.93 9.19
N ARG A 82 -11.45 -4.01 8.28
CA ARG A 82 -12.39 -3.39 7.32
C ARG A 82 -11.64 -2.71 6.18
N PRO A 83 -12.30 -2.49 5.02
CA PRO A 83 -11.73 -1.67 3.96
C PRO A 83 -11.47 -0.24 4.44
N LEU A 84 -10.36 0.34 4.01
CA LEU A 84 -10.05 1.74 4.27
C LEU A 84 -10.97 2.65 3.42
N PRO A 85 -11.73 3.57 4.04
CA PRO A 85 -12.73 4.35 3.33
C PRO A 85 -12.12 5.32 2.31
N LYS A 86 -12.85 5.56 1.21
CA LYS A 86 -12.46 6.45 0.10
C LYS A 86 -11.14 6.05 -0.57
N ARG A 87 -10.89 4.77 -0.69
CA ARG A 87 -9.72 4.16 -1.33
C ARG A 87 -10.12 2.85 -1.97
N VAL A 88 -9.55 2.53 -3.13
CA VAL A 88 -9.62 1.17 -3.67
C VAL A 88 -8.71 0.30 -2.81
N ASN A 89 -9.28 -0.73 -2.18
CA ASN A 89 -8.56 -1.66 -1.31
C ASN A 89 -8.26 -2.93 -2.09
N ILE A 90 -6.98 -3.30 -2.23
CA ILE A 90 -6.52 -4.47 -2.97
C ILE A 90 -5.79 -5.39 -2.00
N VAL A 91 -6.27 -6.64 -1.90
CA VAL A 91 -5.68 -7.63 -0.99
C VAL A 91 -4.92 -8.68 -1.78
N VAL A 92 -3.61 -8.77 -1.55
CA VAL A 92 -2.75 -9.78 -2.15
C VAL A 92 -2.80 -11.05 -1.29
N THR A 93 -3.29 -12.14 -1.87
CA THR A 93 -3.44 -13.43 -1.17
C THR A 93 -3.43 -14.61 -2.14
N ARG A 94 -3.08 -15.79 -1.63
CA ARG A 94 -3.21 -17.07 -2.36
C ARG A 94 -4.61 -17.68 -2.25
N GLY A 95 -5.49 -17.09 -1.42
CA GLY A 95 -6.89 -17.50 -1.33
C GLY A 95 -7.67 -17.17 -2.59
N SER A 96 -8.83 -17.78 -2.77
CA SER A 96 -9.68 -17.63 -3.97
C SER A 96 -10.77 -16.57 -3.81
N GLU A 97 -10.94 -16.00 -2.63
CA GLU A 97 -12.02 -15.05 -2.34
C GLU A 97 -11.44 -13.72 -1.84
N ALA A 98 -11.96 -12.63 -2.40
CA ALA A 98 -11.67 -11.28 -1.90
C ALA A 98 -12.44 -11.06 -0.60
N PRO A 99 -11.80 -10.47 0.43
CA PRO A 99 -12.55 -9.94 1.56
C PRO A 99 -13.57 -8.90 1.10
N GLU A 100 -14.70 -8.80 1.81
CA GLU A 100 -15.77 -7.88 1.47
C GLU A 100 -15.26 -6.43 1.29
N GLY A 101 -15.67 -5.79 0.20
CA GLY A 101 -15.28 -4.41 -0.13
C GLY A 101 -13.83 -4.24 -0.59
N THR A 102 -13.18 -5.33 -1.03
CA THR A 102 -11.82 -5.30 -1.56
C THR A 102 -11.74 -5.96 -2.94
N LEU A 103 -10.66 -5.69 -3.66
CA LEU A 103 -10.27 -6.43 -4.86
C LEU A 103 -9.25 -7.50 -4.49
N LEU A 104 -9.32 -8.64 -5.14
CA LEU A 104 -8.38 -9.75 -4.99
C LEU A 104 -7.25 -9.64 -6.00
N ALA A 105 -6.01 -9.82 -5.54
CA ALA A 105 -4.84 -10.02 -6.39
C ALA A 105 -4.04 -11.24 -5.89
N HIS A 106 -3.44 -11.98 -6.82
CA HIS A 106 -2.58 -13.13 -6.50
C HIS A 106 -1.08 -12.80 -6.55
N SER A 107 -0.75 -11.60 -7.07
CA SER A 107 0.62 -11.08 -7.16
C SER A 107 0.63 -9.57 -7.00
N LEU A 108 1.83 -8.98 -6.81
CA LEU A 108 1.98 -7.53 -6.82
C LEU A 108 1.75 -6.93 -8.22
N ASP A 109 2.16 -7.63 -9.28
CA ASP A 109 1.91 -7.17 -10.65
C ASP A 109 0.42 -7.07 -10.94
N GLU A 110 -0.37 -8.09 -10.55
CA GLU A 110 -1.82 -8.04 -10.64
C GLU A 110 -2.42 -6.93 -9.78
N ALA A 111 -1.90 -6.73 -8.57
CA ALA A 111 -2.35 -5.66 -7.69
C ALA A 111 -2.09 -4.27 -8.27
N PHE A 112 -0.92 -4.04 -8.88
CA PHE A 112 -0.62 -2.78 -9.57
C PHE A 112 -1.48 -2.59 -10.82
N ALA A 113 -1.74 -3.64 -11.57
CA ALA A 113 -2.64 -3.57 -12.72
C ALA A 113 -4.07 -3.18 -12.29
N LEU A 114 -4.59 -3.77 -11.19
CA LEU A 114 -5.87 -3.39 -10.62
C LEU A 114 -5.87 -1.96 -10.07
N ALA A 115 -4.75 -1.52 -9.48
CA ALA A 115 -4.61 -0.16 -8.94
C ALA A 115 -4.62 0.92 -10.04
N ALA A 116 -4.14 0.59 -11.25
CA ALA A 116 -4.12 1.52 -12.38
C ALA A 116 -5.51 1.74 -13.03
N VAL A 117 -6.50 0.89 -12.71
CA VAL A 117 -7.86 1.01 -13.25
C VAL A 117 -8.71 1.82 -12.28
N SER A 118 -9.12 3.01 -12.67
CA SER A 118 -10.04 3.85 -11.91
C SER A 118 -11.47 3.71 -12.42
N GLU A 119 -12.45 3.74 -11.51
CA GLU A 119 -13.88 3.64 -11.85
C GLU A 119 -14.38 4.85 -12.67
N ASP A 120 -13.72 5.99 -12.56
CA ASP A 120 -14.04 7.24 -13.26
C ASP A 120 -13.19 7.48 -14.51
N GLY A 121 -12.34 6.50 -14.89
CA GLY A 121 -11.50 6.57 -16.09
C GLY A 121 -10.28 7.49 -15.96
N GLN A 122 -10.00 8.02 -14.78
CA GLN A 122 -8.77 8.74 -14.48
C GLN A 122 -7.76 7.80 -13.83
N GLU A 123 -6.57 7.68 -14.39
CA GLU A 123 -5.49 6.89 -13.76
C GLU A 123 -5.05 7.59 -12.46
N PRO A 124 -5.01 6.87 -11.32
CA PRO A 124 -4.54 7.46 -10.08
C PRO A 124 -3.05 7.81 -10.20
N ALA A 125 -2.66 8.98 -9.71
CA ALA A 125 -1.27 9.42 -9.78
C ALA A 125 -0.33 8.52 -8.95
N ARG A 126 -0.86 7.87 -7.90
CA ARG A 126 -0.10 7.02 -6.96
C ARG A 126 -0.89 5.82 -6.52
N SER A 127 -0.16 4.73 -6.19
CA SER A 127 -0.66 3.60 -5.40
C SER A 127 0.23 3.36 -4.21
N PHE A 128 -0.34 2.84 -3.12
CA PHE A 128 0.39 2.65 -1.86
C PHE A 128 0.37 1.20 -1.40
N ILE A 129 1.55 0.61 -1.24
CA ILE A 129 1.75 -0.63 -0.49
C ILE A 129 1.74 -0.27 1.01
N ILE A 130 0.85 -0.90 1.78
CA ILE A 130 0.64 -0.62 3.20
C ILE A 130 0.93 -1.82 4.12
N GLY A 131 1.55 -2.85 3.58
CA GLY A 131 2.04 -3.99 4.37
C GLY A 131 1.42 -5.34 4.03
N GLY A 132 1.76 -6.35 4.80
CA GLY A 132 2.75 -6.46 5.88
C GLY A 132 4.14 -6.81 5.40
N GLY A 133 4.97 -7.30 6.32
CA GLY A 133 6.40 -7.53 6.07
C GLY A 133 6.74 -8.31 4.81
N GLN A 134 6.02 -9.39 4.51
CA GLN A 134 6.23 -10.16 3.28
C GLN A 134 5.91 -9.34 2.01
N ILE A 135 4.86 -8.52 2.06
CA ILE A 135 4.48 -7.67 0.93
C ILE A 135 5.51 -6.55 0.75
N TYR A 136 5.97 -5.92 1.84
CA TYR A 136 7.05 -4.93 1.78
C TYR A 136 8.33 -5.49 1.17
N SER A 137 8.75 -6.68 1.61
CA SER A 137 9.98 -7.33 1.10
C SER A 137 9.91 -7.62 -0.40
N GLN A 138 8.74 -8.03 -0.91
CA GLN A 138 8.52 -8.26 -2.34
C GLN A 138 8.40 -6.95 -3.13
N ALA A 139 7.76 -5.94 -2.55
CA ALA A 139 7.48 -4.67 -3.21
C ALA A 139 8.69 -3.74 -3.30
N LEU A 140 9.67 -3.85 -2.38
CA LEU A 140 10.79 -2.91 -2.27
C LEU A 140 11.59 -2.76 -3.58
N ALA A 141 11.70 -3.83 -4.37
CA ALA A 141 12.37 -3.79 -5.68
C ALA A 141 11.50 -3.20 -6.81
N LEU A 142 10.17 -3.07 -6.59
CA LEU A 142 9.18 -2.74 -7.62
C LEU A 142 8.64 -1.31 -7.49
N VAL A 143 8.89 -0.64 -6.36
CA VAL A 143 8.34 0.69 -6.07
C VAL A 143 9.33 1.80 -6.42
N ASP A 144 8.79 3.00 -6.63
CA ASP A 144 9.53 4.19 -7.05
C ASP A 144 9.88 5.09 -5.87
N ARG A 145 9.06 5.03 -4.80
CA ARG A 145 9.16 5.91 -3.62
C ARG A 145 8.88 5.15 -2.33
N LEU A 146 9.62 5.52 -1.26
CA LEU A 146 9.28 5.11 0.10
C LEU A 146 8.88 6.35 0.90
N ILE A 147 7.79 6.23 1.67
CA ILE A 147 7.32 7.23 2.62
C ILE A 147 7.37 6.57 3.99
N VAL A 148 8.35 6.94 4.77
CA VAL A 148 8.73 6.24 5.99
C VAL A 148 8.57 7.15 7.20
N THR A 149 7.81 6.70 8.19
CA THR A 149 7.82 7.28 9.52
C THR A 149 8.92 6.59 10.33
N HIS A 150 10.01 7.28 10.60
CA HIS A 150 11.06 6.79 11.49
C HIS A 150 10.68 7.10 12.93
N VAL A 151 10.42 6.07 13.72
CA VAL A 151 10.13 6.17 15.16
C VAL A 151 11.40 5.85 15.92
N HIS A 152 11.98 6.85 16.59
CA HIS A 152 13.28 6.76 17.27
C HIS A 152 13.15 5.98 18.58
N THR A 153 13.05 4.69 18.46
CA THR A 153 13.00 3.72 19.54
C THR A 153 13.42 2.35 19.04
N GLN A 154 13.83 1.48 19.94
CA GLN A 154 14.08 0.07 19.64
C GLN A 154 12.99 -0.79 20.27
N ILE A 155 12.41 -1.68 19.48
CA ILE A 155 11.34 -2.56 19.95
C ILE A 155 11.88 -3.98 20.12
N GLU A 156 11.95 -4.43 21.36
CA GLU A 156 12.28 -5.82 21.69
C GLU A 156 11.07 -6.74 21.46
N GLY A 157 11.33 -7.96 20.97
CA GLY A 157 10.30 -8.98 20.77
C GLY A 157 9.34 -8.69 19.62
N ALA A 158 9.66 -7.80 18.71
CA ALA A 158 8.96 -7.70 17.43
C ALA A 158 9.17 -8.99 16.61
N ASP A 159 8.18 -9.39 15.82
CA ASP A 159 8.22 -10.57 14.96
C ASP A 159 8.19 -10.23 13.47
N THR A 160 7.89 -8.99 13.16
CA THR A 160 7.78 -8.51 11.78
C THR A 160 8.61 -7.24 11.59
N PHE A 161 9.46 -7.26 10.54
CA PHE A 161 10.42 -6.21 10.26
C PHE A 161 10.28 -5.72 8.83
N PHE A 162 10.59 -4.43 8.61
CA PHE A 162 10.79 -3.85 7.29
C PHE A 162 12.21 -4.20 6.80
N PRO A 163 12.41 -4.49 5.50
CA PRO A 163 13.74 -4.71 4.96
C PRO A 163 14.61 -3.45 5.08
N GLU A 164 15.91 -3.63 5.11
CA GLU A 164 16.87 -2.51 5.18
C GLU A 164 16.70 -1.56 3.97
N ILE A 165 16.69 -0.26 4.26
CA ILE A 165 16.67 0.79 3.23
C ILE A 165 18.13 1.05 2.80
N ASP A 166 18.58 0.37 1.74
CA ASP A 166 19.94 0.48 1.24
C ASP A 166 20.22 1.91 0.70
N PRO A 167 21.16 2.66 1.30
CA PRO A 167 21.51 4.00 0.84
C PRO A 167 22.21 4.02 -0.53
N GLN A 168 22.62 2.88 -1.07
CA GLN A 168 23.11 2.78 -2.44
C GLN A 168 21.98 2.81 -3.46
N VAL A 169 20.78 2.35 -3.09
CA VAL A 169 19.57 2.28 -3.93
C VAL A 169 18.66 3.48 -3.70
N TRP A 170 18.56 3.94 -2.46
CA TRP A 170 17.60 4.96 -2.04
C TRP A 170 18.28 6.26 -1.63
N ALA A 171 17.77 7.38 -2.11
CA ALA A 171 18.19 8.70 -1.71
C ALA A 171 17.07 9.40 -0.92
N VAL A 172 17.43 10.12 0.12
CA VAL A 172 16.48 11.01 0.82
C VAL A 172 16.08 12.13 -0.12
N ASP A 173 14.80 12.27 -0.38
CA ASP A 173 14.18 13.31 -1.19
C ASP A 173 13.65 14.44 -0.31
N ASN A 174 12.95 14.07 0.78
CA ASN A 174 12.37 15.01 1.72
C ASN A 174 12.42 14.45 3.15
N ARG A 175 12.49 15.36 4.13
CA ARG A 175 12.49 15.03 5.57
C ARG A 175 11.72 16.10 6.32
N SER A 176 10.81 15.70 7.20
CA SER A 176 10.08 16.61 8.07
C SER A 176 10.95 17.11 9.23
N GLU A 177 10.40 18.04 9.99
CA GLU A 177 10.85 18.28 11.37
C GLU A 177 10.57 17.06 12.27
N MET A 178 11.22 17.05 13.45
CA MET A 178 11.00 16.03 14.47
C MET A 178 9.69 16.30 15.22
N PHE A 179 8.88 15.26 15.38
CA PHE A 179 7.68 15.26 16.21
C PHE A 179 7.95 14.49 17.51
N THR A 180 7.26 14.86 18.58
CA THR A 180 7.26 14.11 19.83
C THR A 180 5.83 13.66 20.12
N ASP A 181 5.63 12.38 20.31
CA ASP A 181 4.32 11.86 20.71
C ASP A 181 4.05 12.19 22.19
N PRO A 182 2.93 12.85 22.52
CA PRO A 182 2.67 13.31 23.87
C PRO A 182 2.35 12.18 24.87
N GLU A 183 1.95 11.00 24.38
CA GLU A 183 1.58 9.88 25.25
C GLU A 183 2.79 9.01 25.61
N THR A 184 3.65 8.74 24.63
CA THR A 184 4.83 7.86 24.80
C THR A 184 6.13 8.64 25.04
N GLY A 185 6.19 9.90 24.63
CA GLY A 185 7.42 10.69 24.59
C GLY A 185 8.37 10.28 23.45
N TRP A 186 7.97 9.39 22.57
CA TRP A 186 8.80 8.96 21.45
C TRP A 186 8.92 10.06 20.40
N GLU A 187 10.11 10.21 19.89
CA GLU A 187 10.39 11.10 18.75
C GLU A 187 10.23 10.35 17.44
N PHE A 188 9.71 11.03 16.44
CA PHE A 188 9.56 10.47 15.10
C PHE A 188 9.57 11.57 14.03
N GLU A 189 9.90 11.17 12.81
CA GLU A 189 9.92 12.06 11.64
C GLU A 189 9.40 11.33 10.40
N PHE A 190 8.97 12.10 9.41
CA PHE A 190 8.56 11.57 8.11
C PHE A 190 9.69 11.79 7.10
N VAL A 191 10.13 10.72 6.45
CA VAL A 191 11.19 10.78 5.45
C VAL A 191 10.69 10.15 4.16
N GLU A 192 10.83 10.88 3.07
CA GLU A 192 10.57 10.37 1.72
C GLU A 192 11.88 10.01 1.05
N TYR A 193 11.89 8.84 0.40
CA TYR A 193 13.01 8.35 -0.38
C TYR A 193 12.60 8.12 -1.81
N THR A 194 13.49 8.47 -2.73
CA THR A 194 13.37 8.15 -4.15
C THR A 194 14.47 7.18 -4.56
N ARG A 195 14.20 6.39 -5.56
CA ARG A 195 15.20 5.49 -6.16
C ARG A 195 16.26 6.32 -6.89
N LYS A 196 17.54 5.96 -6.71
CA LYS A 196 18.70 6.58 -7.40
C LYS A 196 18.75 6.21 -8.86
#